data_ecb3516e42c0caff0029d184fbb63d9b
#
_entry.id   ecb3516e42c0caff0029d184fbb63d9b
#
_cell.length_a   1.000
_cell.length_b   1.000
_cell.length_c   1.000
_cell.angle_alpha   90.00
_cell.angle_beta   90.00
_cell.angle_gamma   90.00
#
_symmetry.space_group_name_H-M   'P 1'
#
loop_
_entity.id
_entity.type
_entity.pdbx_description
1 polymer ?
#
loop_
_entity_poly.entity_id
_entity_poly.type
_entity_poly.pdbx_seq_one_letter_code
_entity_poly.pdbx_strand_id
1 'polypeptide(L)'
;MLQEEVEDAPAKVYGIGELRNAGKSASADSVCPDAEDIATIIFTSGTTGKSKGVMLTQNNLASNVEAVKITAEPGTAVLSVLPIHHAFCLVMDWLKGFSLGATLCINDSLLHMVRNMSIFKPDIMLMVPMMIETIYKRLAAADTSIPKAVLAENVFGGKLRIIFTGGAHLDPYYIDRFAEYGVEVLEGYGMSECSPVISNNTSENHKKGSIGKPLENAEIRFENGEILVKGS
;
A
#
# COMPACT_ATOMS: atom_id res chain seq x y z
N MET A 1 11.71 17.81 8.84
CA MET A 1 13.05 17.98 9.40
C MET A 1 14.07 17.76 8.28
N LEU A 2 14.34 18.78 7.48
CA LEU A 2 15.38 18.84 6.45
C LEU A 2 15.87 20.28 6.45
N GLN A 3 16.53 20.70 7.53
CA GLN A 3 17.06 22.05 7.71
C GLN A 3 18.56 22.04 8.07
N GLU A 4 19.23 20.90 8.01
CA GLU A 4 20.66 20.85 8.28
C GLU A 4 21.42 20.90 6.95
N GLU A 5 22.35 21.84 6.86
CA GLU A 5 23.38 21.82 5.83
C GLU A 5 24.20 20.55 6.00
N VAL A 6 24.16 19.69 5.00
CA VAL A 6 25.00 18.49 4.98
C VAL A 6 26.37 18.91 4.47
N GLU A 7 27.29 19.17 5.39
CA GLU A 7 28.71 19.36 5.07
C GLU A 7 29.22 18.07 4.41
N ASP A 8 30.03 18.19 3.36
CA ASP A 8 30.63 17.09 2.58
C ASP A 8 29.66 16.19 1.78
N ALA A 9 28.48 16.66 1.39
CA ALA A 9 27.65 15.92 0.48
C ALA A 9 28.29 15.80 -0.92
N PRO A 10 28.31 14.61 -1.53
CA PRO A 10 28.86 14.40 -2.88
C PRO A 10 28.03 15.07 -3.98
N ALA A 11 26.90 15.65 -3.63
CA ALA A 11 25.98 16.36 -4.52
C ALA A 11 25.48 17.65 -3.86
N LYS A 12 25.02 18.59 -4.69
CA LYS A 12 24.46 19.86 -4.19
C LYS A 12 23.18 19.60 -3.40
N VAL A 13 23.13 20.05 -2.16
CA VAL A 13 21.98 19.95 -1.26
C VAL A 13 21.23 21.29 -1.25
N TYR A 14 19.90 21.22 -1.33
CA TYR A 14 19.03 22.37 -1.28
C TYR A 14 18.07 22.26 -0.10
N GLY A 15 17.88 23.33 0.65
CA GLY A 15 16.82 23.42 1.64
C GLY A 15 15.43 23.53 0.97
N ILE A 16 14.38 23.00 1.63
CA ILE A 16 13.00 23.06 1.11
C ILE A 16 12.55 24.51 0.85
N GLY A 17 12.94 25.46 1.71
CA GLY A 17 12.64 26.88 1.53
C GLY A 17 13.29 27.47 0.28
N GLU A 18 14.52 27.08 0.00
CA GLU A 18 15.27 27.49 -1.19
C GLU A 18 14.61 26.95 -2.47
N LEU A 19 14.25 25.66 -2.49
CA LEU A 19 13.53 25.03 -3.61
C LEU A 19 12.18 25.69 -3.87
N ARG A 20 11.40 25.97 -2.81
CA ARG A 20 10.11 26.65 -2.94
C ARG A 20 10.25 28.06 -3.51
N ASN A 21 11.29 28.81 -3.12
CA ASN A 21 11.52 30.15 -3.62
C ASN A 21 11.99 30.11 -5.07
N ALA A 22 12.89 29.20 -5.43
CA ALA A 22 13.31 29.01 -6.82
C ALA A 22 12.11 28.61 -7.71
N GLY A 23 11.23 27.75 -7.24
CA GLY A 23 10.05 27.30 -7.98
C GLY A 23 9.00 28.39 -8.26
N LYS A 24 8.96 29.48 -7.46
CA LYS A 24 8.04 30.61 -7.70
C LYS A 24 8.33 31.38 -8.98
N SER A 25 9.56 31.39 -9.43
CA SER A 25 10.02 32.12 -10.62
C SER A 25 10.43 31.23 -11.78
N ALA A 26 10.40 29.92 -11.58
CA ALA A 26 10.73 28.95 -12.63
C ALA A 26 9.50 28.63 -13.48
N SER A 27 9.64 28.67 -14.82
CA SER A 27 8.73 28.00 -15.73
C SER A 27 9.24 26.56 -15.88
N ALA A 28 8.35 25.57 -15.69
CA ALA A 28 8.68 24.19 -15.98
C ALA A 28 7.75 23.69 -17.10
N ASP A 29 8.34 23.25 -18.19
CA ASP A 29 7.61 22.49 -19.19
C ASP A 29 7.31 21.09 -18.63
N SER A 30 6.13 20.56 -18.94
CA SER A 30 5.81 19.19 -18.57
C SER A 30 6.72 18.24 -19.33
N VAL A 31 7.46 17.41 -18.59
CA VAL A 31 8.26 16.32 -19.17
C VAL A 31 7.38 15.07 -19.24
N CYS A 32 7.28 14.49 -20.43
CA CYS A 32 6.65 13.18 -20.61
C CYS A 32 7.79 12.14 -20.62
N PRO A 33 7.96 11.33 -19.57
CA PRO A 33 9.02 10.33 -19.55
C PRO A 33 8.69 9.17 -20.50
N ASP A 34 9.75 8.51 -20.99
CA ASP A 34 9.60 7.27 -21.72
C ASP A 34 9.26 6.10 -20.77
N ALA A 35 8.62 5.06 -21.32
CA ALA A 35 8.17 3.91 -20.53
C ALA A 35 9.32 3.21 -19.78
N GLU A 36 10.51 3.22 -20.36
CA GLU A 36 11.72 2.58 -19.80
C GLU A 36 12.56 3.52 -18.92
N ASP A 37 12.15 4.80 -18.78
CA ASP A 37 12.81 5.68 -17.85
C ASP A 37 12.58 5.23 -16.40
N ILE A 38 13.62 5.35 -15.57
CA ILE A 38 13.52 5.05 -14.14
C ILE A 38 12.57 6.06 -13.47
N ALA A 39 11.46 5.55 -12.95
CA ALA A 39 10.48 6.35 -12.23
C ALA A 39 10.84 6.54 -10.75
N THR A 40 11.39 5.49 -10.12
CA THR A 40 11.74 5.53 -8.69
C THR A 40 12.84 4.55 -8.35
N ILE A 41 13.57 4.85 -7.28
CA ILE A 41 14.55 3.95 -6.66
C ILE A 41 14.12 3.74 -5.21
N ILE A 42 13.75 2.51 -4.85
CA ILE A 42 13.30 2.13 -3.51
C ILE A 42 14.40 1.32 -2.83
N PHE A 43 14.88 1.79 -1.68
CA PHE A 43 15.91 1.08 -0.94
C PHE A 43 15.31 0.00 -0.05
N THR A 44 15.85 -1.22 -0.18
CA THR A 44 15.51 -2.37 0.67
C THR A 44 16.71 -2.75 1.54
N SER A 45 16.46 -3.31 2.72
CA SER A 45 17.53 -3.69 3.67
C SER A 45 18.43 -4.83 3.17
N GLY A 46 18.04 -5.54 2.12
CA GLY A 46 18.80 -6.64 1.52
C GLY A 46 19.20 -7.75 2.51
N THR A 47 19.25 -8.98 2.05
CA THR A 47 19.68 -10.14 2.87
C THR A 47 21.16 -10.10 3.27
N THR A 48 21.95 -9.27 2.61
CA THR A 48 23.41 -9.13 2.84
C THR A 48 23.78 -8.00 3.81
N GLY A 49 22.78 -7.33 4.44
CA GLY A 49 22.98 -6.23 5.39
C GLY A 49 23.32 -4.87 4.77
N LYS A 50 23.58 -4.78 3.47
CA LYS A 50 23.75 -3.53 2.74
C LYS A 50 22.45 -3.18 2.03
N SER A 51 21.97 -1.94 2.20
CA SER A 51 20.83 -1.42 1.45
C SER A 51 21.07 -1.50 -0.04
N LYS A 52 20.07 -1.99 -0.78
CA LYS A 52 20.08 -2.08 -2.25
C LYS A 52 18.97 -1.22 -2.80
N GLY A 53 19.26 -0.42 -3.83
CA GLY A 53 18.28 0.39 -4.54
C GLY A 53 17.60 -0.42 -5.63
N VAL A 54 16.32 -0.70 -5.47
CA VAL A 54 15.47 -1.31 -6.49
C VAL A 54 15.06 -0.20 -7.45
N MET A 55 15.49 -0.28 -8.69
CA MET A 55 15.16 0.66 -9.76
C MET A 55 13.92 0.17 -10.49
N LEU A 56 12.86 0.99 -10.50
CA LEU A 56 11.61 0.68 -11.17
C LEU A 56 11.33 1.70 -12.26
N THR A 57 11.02 1.22 -13.46
CA THR A 57 10.68 2.07 -14.61
C THR A 57 9.23 2.55 -14.55
N GLN A 58 8.88 3.51 -15.39
CA GLN A 58 7.49 3.95 -15.58
C GLN A 58 6.60 2.76 -15.97
N ASN A 59 7.09 1.92 -16.88
CA ASN A 59 6.38 0.73 -17.33
C ASN A 59 6.16 -0.29 -16.21
N ASN A 60 7.18 -0.55 -15.36
CA ASN A 60 7.05 -1.47 -14.24
C ASN A 60 5.92 -1.05 -13.29
N LEU A 61 5.85 0.24 -12.95
CA LEU A 61 4.81 0.76 -12.06
C LEU A 61 3.43 0.71 -12.73
N ALA A 62 3.33 1.20 -13.97
CA ALA A 62 2.07 1.27 -14.70
C ALA A 62 1.47 -0.11 -14.96
N SER A 63 2.27 -1.07 -15.42
CA SER A 63 1.82 -2.44 -15.68
C SER A 63 1.33 -3.16 -14.41
N ASN A 64 1.99 -2.92 -13.26
CA ASN A 64 1.55 -3.49 -11.99
C ASN A 64 0.24 -2.85 -11.52
N VAL A 65 0.10 -1.52 -11.63
CA VAL A 65 -1.15 -0.80 -11.34
C VAL A 65 -2.29 -1.33 -12.21
N GLU A 66 -2.08 -1.57 -13.49
CA GLU A 66 -3.07 -2.08 -14.41
C GLU A 66 -3.49 -3.54 -14.11
N ALA A 67 -2.50 -4.40 -13.84
CA ALA A 67 -2.71 -5.83 -13.62
C ALA A 67 -3.48 -6.14 -12.32
N VAL A 68 -3.31 -5.34 -11.27
CA VAL A 68 -4.07 -5.53 -10.02
C VAL A 68 -5.52 -5.10 -10.23
N LYS A 69 -6.44 -6.05 -10.16
CA LYS A 69 -7.89 -5.80 -10.31
C LYS A 69 -8.49 -5.43 -8.96
N ILE A 70 -8.97 -4.21 -8.85
CA ILE A 70 -9.72 -3.70 -7.71
C ILE A 70 -10.99 -3.04 -8.27
N THR A 71 -12.15 -3.51 -7.81
CA THR A 71 -13.42 -2.90 -8.16
C THR A 71 -13.71 -1.74 -7.20
N ALA A 72 -13.62 -0.53 -7.72
CA ALA A 72 -13.90 0.69 -6.97
C ALA A 72 -14.52 1.75 -7.89
N GLU A 73 -15.44 2.53 -7.34
CA GLU A 73 -16.05 3.66 -8.05
C GLU A 73 -15.21 4.93 -7.86
N PRO A 74 -15.23 5.87 -8.82
CA PRO A 74 -14.61 7.18 -8.61
C PRO A 74 -15.12 7.83 -7.33
N GLY A 75 -14.19 8.37 -6.53
CA GLY A 75 -14.51 8.94 -5.22
C GLY A 75 -14.50 7.93 -4.06
N THR A 76 -14.28 6.64 -4.31
CA THR A 76 -14.01 5.65 -3.25
C THR A 76 -12.92 6.17 -2.30
N ALA A 77 -13.20 6.19 -1.00
CA ALA A 77 -12.26 6.72 -0.01
C ALA A 77 -11.22 5.64 0.38
N VAL A 78 -9.95 5.99 0.26
CA VAL A 78 -8.82 5.15 0.68
C VAL A 78 -8.07 5.89 1.78
N LEU A 79 -7.89 5.28 2.96
CA LEU A 79 -7.05 5.84 4.01
C LEU A 79 -5.66 5.21 3.93
N SER A 80 -4.69 6.00 3.46
CA SER A 80 -3.29 5.59 3.35
C SER A 80 -2.60 5.68 4.71
N VAL A 81 -2.26 4.54 5.28
CA VAL A 81 -1.63 4.40 6.60
C VAL A 81 -0.20 3.88 6.55
N LEU A 82 0.21 3.35 5.41
CA LEU A 82 1.56 2.82 5.20
C LEU A 82 2.51 3.94 4.74
N PRO A 83 3.82 3.82 5.01
CA PRO A 83 4.79 4.81 4.54
C PRO A 83 4.92 4.79 3.01
N ILE A 84 4.84 5.97 2.38
CA ILE A 84 4.89 6.12 0.92
C ILE A 84 6.22 5.65 0.29
N HIS A 85 7.29 5.60 1.07
CA HIS A 85 8.59 5.10 0.60
C HIS A 85 8.66 3.57 0.44
N HIS A 86 7.61 2.85 0.84
CA HIS A 86 7.46 1.43 0.53
C HIS A 86 6.67 1.24 -0.76
N ALA A 87 7.14 0.34 -1.63
CA ALA A 87 6.52 0.06 -2.93
C ALA A 87 5.01 -0.27 -2.79
N PHE A 88 4.62 -1.03 -1.77
CA PHE A 88 3.23 -1.41 -1.54
C PHE A 88 2.32 -0.19 -1.34
N CYS A 89 2.74 0.79 -0.53
CA CYS A 89 1.98 2.04 -0.35
C CYS A 89 2.01 2.90 -1.62
N LEU A 90 3.22 3.17 -2.16
CA LEU A 90 3.36 4.02 -3.34
C LEU A 90 2.48 3.53 -4.50
N VAL A 91 2.55 2.24 -4.80
CA VAL A 91 1.88 1.69 -5.98
C VAL A 91 0.40 1.42 -5.71
N MET A 92 0.04 0.79 -4.58
CA MET A 92 -1.33 0.34 -4.34
C MET A 92 -2.23 1.38 -3.68
N ASP A 93 -1.73 2.23 -2.75
CA ASP A 93 -2.56 3.32 -2.24
C ASP A 93 -2.59 4.50 -3.23
N TRP A 94 -1.40 4.95 -3.68
CA TRP A 94 -1.29 6.21 -4.40
C TRP A 94 -1.53 6.03 -5.91
N LEU A 95 -0.69 5.28 -6.61
CA LEU A 95 -0.81 5.17 -8.07
C LEU A 95 -2.09 4.46 -8.48
N LYS A 96 -2.42 3.35 -7.81
CA LYS A 96 -3.68 2.64 -8.04
C LYS A 96 -4.89 3.48 -7.64
N GLY A 97 -4.83 4.17 -6.50
CA GLY A 97 -5.87 5.09 -6.07
C GLY A 97 -6.13 6.19 -7.11
N PHE A 98 -5.07 6.81 -7.65
CA PHE A 98 -5.20 7.81 -8.71
C PHE A 98 -5.80 7.21 -9.99
N SER A 99 -5.38 6.01 -10.40
CA SER A 99 -5.92 5.35 -11.59
C SER A 99 -7.41 5.04 -11.49
N LEU A 100 -7.93 4.87 -10.29
CA LEU A 100 -9.35 4.62 -9.98
C LEU A 100 -10.16 5.90 -9.74
N GLY A 101 -9.52 7.07 -9.71
CA GLY A 101 -10.17 8.31 -9.29
C GLY A 101 -10.60 8.30 -7.82
N ALA A 102 -9.87 7.58 -6.97
CA ALA A 102 -10.17 7.47 -5.54
C ALA A 102 -9.86 8.78 -4.79
N THR A 103 -10.52 8.97 -3.65
CA THR A 103 -10.19 10.01 -2.68
C THR A 103 -9.16 9.47 -1.70
N LEU A 104 -7.90 9.95 -1.82
CA LEU A 104 -6.83 9.55 -0.92
C LEU A 104 -6.84 10.40 0.35
N CYS A 105 -7.09 9.77 1.48
CA CYS A 105 -6.99 10.35 2.81
C CYS A 105 -5.64 9.95 3.41
N ILE A 106 -4.83 10.92 3.82
CA ILE A 106 -3.48 10.66 4.34
C ILE A 106 -3.56 10.58 5.86
N ASN A 107 -3.10 9.47 6.42
CA ASN A 107 -3.00 9.30 7.86
C ASN A 107 -1.75 10.03 8.39
N ASP A 108 -1.93 10.83 9.43
CA ASP A 108 -0.86 11.64 10.03
C ASP A 108 0.04 10.82 10.99
N SER A 109 -0.53 9.81 11.64
CA SER A 109 0.17 8.95 12.58
C SER A 109 -0.54 7.63 12.77
N LEU A 110 0.20 6.53 12.92
CA LEU A 110 -0.37 5.22 13.25
C LEU A 110 -1.15 5.22 14.57
N LEU A 111 -0.78 6.09 15.50
CA LEU A 111 -1.52 6.27 16.77
C LEU A 111 -2.92 6.85 16.54
N HIS A 112 -3.11 7.60 15.48
CA HIS A 112 -4.38 8.22 15.11
C HIS A 112 -5.21 7.40 14.10
N MET A 113 -4.71 6.26 13.65
CA MET A 113 -5.33 5.45 12.59
C MET A 113 -6.83 5.20 12.85
N VAL A 114 -7.20 4.67 14.01
CA VAL A 114 -8.61 4.37 14.35
C VAL A 114 -9.46 5.65 14.38
N ARG A 115 -8.93 6.73 14.96
CA ARG A 115 -9.60 8.04 14.94
C ARG A 115 -9.80 8.52 13.49
N ASN A 116 -8.78 8.41 12.66
CA ASN A 116 -8.83 8.85 11.27
C ASN A 116 -9.78 7.97 10.43
N MET A 117 -9.89 6.67 10.73
CA MET A 117 -10.90 5.80 10.12
C MET A 117 -12.32 6.30 10.41
N SER A 118 -12.62 6.72 11.64
CA SER A 118 -13.95 7.25 11.98
C SER A 118 -14.23 8.63 11.34
N ILE A 119 -13.19 9.43 11.09
CA ILE A 119 -13.31 10.76 10.46
C ILE A 119 -13.46 10.64 8.94
N PHE A 120 -12.55 9.93 8.29
CA PHE A 120 -12.49 9.82 6.84
C PHE A 120 -13.42 8.76 6.25
N LYS A 121 -13.86 7.82 7.09
CA LYS A 121 -14.78 6.72 6.71
C LYS A 121 -14.34 6.03 5.43
N PRO A 122 -13.13 5.43 5.42
CA PRO A 122 -12.60 4.80 4.21
C PRO A 122 -13.46 3.61 3.79
N ASP A 123 -13.52 3.37 2.49
CA ASP A 123 -14.13 2.17 1.90
C ASP A 123 -13.10 1.04 1.80
N ILE A 124 -11.83 1.39 1.54
CA ILE A 124 -10.73 0.46 1.29
C ILE A 124 -9.50 0.93 2.08
N MET A 125 -8.74 -0.02 2.61
CA MET A 125 -7.44 0.24 3.24
C MET A 125 -6.41 -0.81 2.87
N LEU A 126 -5.14 -0.39 2.82
CA LEU A 126 -4.00 -1.29 2.83
C LEU A 126 -3.44 -1.39 4.24
N MET A 127 -3.25 -2.60 4.74
CA MET A 127 -2.69 -2.85 6.07
C MET A 127 -1.67 -3.98 6.03
N VAL A 128 -0.68 -3.92 6.90
CA VAL A 128 0.16 -5.10 7.19
C VAL A 128 -0.48 -5.96 8.28
N PRO A 129 -0.20 -7.27 8.34
CA PRO A 129 -0.82 -8.20 9.30
C PRO A 129 -0.82 -7.70 10.74
N MET A 130 0.27 -7.13 11.23
CA MET A 130 0.38 -6.59 12.58
C MET A 130 -0.66 -5.50 12.90
N MET A 131 -1.06 -4.68 11.90
CA MET A 131 -2.12 -3.68 12.08
C MET A 131 -3.48 -4.36 12.26
N ILE A 132 -3.77 -5.36 11.43
CA ILE A 132 -5.01 -6.16 11.50
C ILE A 132 -5.12 -6.82 12.88
N GLU A 133 -4.07 -7.48 13.34
CA GLU A 133 -4.01 -8.10 14.67
C GLU A 133 -4.24 -7.09 15.80
N THR A 134 -3.61 -5.91 15.69
CA THR A 134 -3.74 -4.85 16.70
C THR A 134 -5.15 -4.31 16.77
N ILE A 135 -5.80 -4.08 15.63
CA ILE A 135 -7.20 -3.64 15.57
C ILE A 135 -8.11 -4.73 16.15
N TYR A 136 -7.90 -5.99 15.77
CA TYR A 136 -8.71 -7.07 16.28
C TYR A 136 -8.60 -7.22 17.81
N LYS A 137 -7.41 -7.10 18.38
CA LYS A 137 -7.24 -7.13 19.85
C LYS A 137 -8.08 -6.06 20.55
N ARG A 138 -8.21 -4.87 19.96
CA ARG A 138 -9.09 -3.81 20.49
C ARG A 138 -10.56 -4.15 20.35
N LEU A 139 -10.97 -4.72 19.21
CA LEU A 139 -12.36 -5.16 19.00
C LEU A 139 -12.74 -6.29 19.96
N ALA A 140 -11.83 -7.25 20.16
CA ALA A 140 -12.05 -8.38 21.06
C ALA A 140 -12.08 -7.99 22.55
N ALA A 141 -11.43 -6.89 22.92
CA ALA A 141 -11.45 -6.34 24.28
C ALA A 141 -12.67 -5.45 24.55
N ALA A 142 -13.49 -5.14 23.55
CA ALA A 142 -14.69 -4.33 23.73
C ALA A 142 -15.78 -5.09 24.49
N ASP A 143 -16.70 -4.35 25.10
CA ASP A 143 -17.85 -4.92 25.79
C ASP A 143 -18.69 -5.80 24.85
N THR A 144 -18.86 -7.06 25.21
CA THR A 144 -19.61 -8.06 24.42
C THR A 144 -21.09 -7.76 24.29
N SER A 145 -21.64 -6.86 25.11
CA SER A 145 -23.02 -6.37 25.01
C SER A 145 -23.24 -5.44 23.81
N ILE A 146 -22.15 -4.86 23.26
CA ILE A 146 -22.22 -3.95 22.11
C ILE A 146 -22.34 -4.79 20.82
N PRO A 147 -23.37 -4.54 20.00
CA PRO A 147 -23.49 -5.26 18.72
C PRO A 147 -22.28 -5.02 17.82
N LYS A 148 -21.80 -6.06 17.11
CA LYS A 148 -20.62 -5.97 16.21
C LYS A 148 -20.75 -4.89 15.14
N ALA A 149 -21.95 -4.66 14.62
CA ALA A 149 -22.22 -3.59 13.67
C ALA A 149 -21.91 -2.19 14.25
N VAL A 150 -22.26 -1.96 15.52
CA VAL A 150 -21.96 -0.71 16.22
C VAL A 150 -20.46 -0.57 16.49
N LEU A 151 -19.79 -1.66 16.86
CA LEU A 151 -18.33 -1.68 17.00
C LEU A 151 -17.64 -1.40 15.67
N ALA A 152 -18.11 -2.01 14.58
CA ALA A 152 -17.59 -1.77 13.23
C ALA A 152 -17.76 -0.29 12.84
N GLU A 153 -18.90 0.31 13.09
CA GLU A 153 -19.13 1.73 12.83
C GLU A 153 -18.19 2.64 13.63
N ASN A 154 -18.02 2.36 14.92
CA ASN A 154 -17.16 3.14 15.80
C ASN A 154 -15.66 3.02 15.45
N VAL A 155 -15.19 1.84 15.04
CA VAL A 155 -13.78 1.58 14.78
C VAL A 155 -13.41 1.86 13.32
N PHE A 156 -14.27 1.46 12.38
CA PHE A 156 -13.99 1.52 10.94
C PHE A 156 -14.69 2.70 10.24
N GLY A 157 -15.48 3.50 10.95
CA GLY A 157 -16.23 4.62 10.37
C GLY A 157 -17.48 4.21 9.58
N GLY A 158 -17.85 2.93 9.60
CA GLY A 158 -19.10 2.40 9.04
C GLY A 158 -19.11 2.16 7.51
N LYS A 159 -17.99 2.44 6.79
CA LYS A 159 -17.91 2.26 5.35
C LYS A 159 -16.83 1.26 4.90
N LEU A 160 -15.90 0.89 5.78
CA LEU A 160 -14.82 -0.01 5.43
C LEU A 160 -15.36 -1.37 5.00
N ARG A 161 -15.08 -1.75 3.75
CA ARG A 161 -15.53 -3.01 3.15
C ARG A 161 -14.38 -3.97 2.92
N ILE A 162 -13.22 -3.45 2.51
CA ILE A 162 -12.09 -4.26 2.07
C ILE A 162 -10.80 -3.77 2.74
N ILE A 163 -10.03 -4.72 3.24
CA ILE A 163 -8.64 -4.53 3.63
C ILE A 163 -7.79 -5.41 2.74
N PHE A 164 -6.90 -4.80 1.95
CA PHE A 164 -5.82 -5.55 1.29
C PHE A 164 -4.64 -5.67 2.24
N THR A 165 -4.08 -6.86 2.35
CA THR A 165 -2.94 -7.12 3.23
C THR A 165 -1.84 -7.90 2.53
N GLY A 166 -0.60 -7.64 2.93
CA GLY A 166 0.59 -8.26 2.38
C GLY A 166 1.85 -7.87 3.14
N GLY A 167 3.00 -8.27 2.62
CA GLY A 167 4.30 -7.98 3.22
C GLY A 167 4.71 -8.93 4.35
N ALA A 168 3.77 -9.71 4.92
CA ALA A 168 4.01 -10.76 5.89
C ALA A 168 2.84 -11.75 5.88
N HIS A 169 3.01 -12.91 6.51
CA HIS A 169 1.94 -13.89 6.68
C HIS A 169 0.86 -13.36 7.66
N LEU A 170 -0.41 -13.49 7.27
CA LEU A 170 -1.56 -13.27 8.13
C LEU A 170 -2.15 -14.63 8.56
N ASP A 171 -2.38 -14.82 9.86
CA ASP A 171 -3.13 -15.99 10.32
C ASP A 171 -4.58 -15.91 9.77
N PRO A 172 -5.06 -16.94 9.04
CA PRO A 172 -6.42 -16.98 8.48
C PRO A 172 -7.53 -16.78 9.51
N TYR A 173 -7.24 -16.98 10.79
CA TYR A 173 -8.14 -16.65 11.89
C TYR A 173 -8.66 -15.22 11.81
N TYR A 174 -7.78 -14.25 11.51
CA TYR A 174 -8.16 -12.83 11.45
C TYR A 174 -9.09 -12.52 10.28
N ILE A 175 -8.99 -13.25 9.18
CA ILE A 175 -9.90 -13.10 8.03
C ILE A 175 -11.34 -13.39 8.46
N ASP A 176 -11.56 -14.52 9.17
CA ASP A 176 -12.88 -14.87 9.70
C ASP A 176 -13.38 -13.84 10.71
N ARG A 177 -12.49 -13.36 11.56
CA ARG A 177 -12.86 -12.37 12.59
C ARG A 177 -13.30 -11.04 12.01
N PHE A 178 -12.61 -10.53 10.98
CA PHE A 178 -12.99 -9.29 10.31
C PHE A 178 -14.29 -9.43 9.52
N ALA A 179 -14.52 -10.60 8.90
CA ALA A 179 -15.78 -10.89 8.23
C ALA A 179 -17.01 -10.77 9.16
N GLU A 180 -16.86 -11.07 10.47
CA GLU A 180 -17.91 -10.89 11.47
C GLU A 180 -18.32 -9.42 11.68
N TYR A 181 -17.45 -8.48 11.28
CA TYR A 181 -17.69 -7.04 11.33
C TYR A 181 -18.04 -6.46 9.94
N GLY A 182 -18.25 -7.34 8.93
CA GLY A 182 -18.59 -6.92 7.57
C GLY A 182 -17.40 -6.43 6.75
N VAL A 183 -16.17 -6.73 7.18
CA VAL A 183 -14.93 -6.33 6.48
C VAL A 183 -14.27 -7.54 5.86
N GLU A 184 -14.09 -7.52 4.54
CA GLU A 184 -13.36 -8.53 3.81
C GLU A 184 -11.85 -8.26 3.90
N VAL A 185 -11.05 -9.28 4.20
CA VAL A 185 -9.58 -9.20 4.22
C VAL A 185 -9.01 -10.06 3.11
N LEU A 186 -8.33 -9.43 2.17
CA LEU A 186 -7.77 -10.04 0.97
C LEU A 186 -6.25 -10.01 1.02
N GLU A 187 -5.64 -11.20 1.04
CA GLU A 187 -4.19 -11.33 1.06
C GLU A 187 -3.61 -11.23 -0.35
N GLY A 188 -2.43 -10.59 -0.44
CA GLY A 188 -1.59 -10.57 -1.62
C GLY A 188 -0.14 -10.89 -1.28
N TYR A 189 0.64 -11.19 -2.30
CA TYR A 189 2.07 -11.45 -2.21
C TYR A 189 2.84 -10.62 -3.22
N GLY A 190 4.01 -10.17 -2.78
CA GLY A 190 4.86 -9.38 -3.63
C GLY A 190 6.17 -8.99 -2.97
N MET A 191 6.97 -8.26 -3.71
CA MET A 191 8.26 -7.73 -3.27
C MET A 191 8.58 -6.46 -4.06
N SER A 192 9.41 -5.58 -3.52
CA SER A 192 9.74 -4.30 -4.16
C SER A 192 10.25 -4.46 -5.58
N GLU A 193 11.05 -5.50 -5.83
CA GLU A 193 11.64 -5.84 -7.13
C GLU A 193 10.60 -6.25 -8.18
N CYS A 194 9.35 -6.51 -7.78
CA CYS A 194 8.23 -6.89 -8.67
C CYS A 194 7.13 -5.81 -8.74
N SER A 195 7.37 -4.58 -8.30
CA SER A 195 6.59 -3.35 -8.53
C SER A 195 5.21 -3.18 -7.87
N PRO A 196 4.83 -3.69 -6.74
CA PRO A 196 5.37 -4.76 -5.93
C PRO A 196 4.58 -6.07 -6.01
N VAL A 197 3.35 -6.07 -6.58
CA VAL A 197 2.40 -7.19 -6.47
C VAL A 197 2.71 -8.28 -7.50
N ILE A 198 2.79 -9.51 -7.03
CA ILE A 198 2.98 -10.71 -7.84
C ILE A 198 1.67 -11.48 -7.94
N SER A 199 0.95 -11.60 -6.82
CA SER A 199 -0.35 -12.27 -6.75
C SER A 199 -1.27 -11.60 -5.73
N ASN A 200 -2.57 -11.70 -5.93
CA ASN A 200 -3.56 -11.22 -4.98
C ASN A 200 -4.87 -12.00 -5.05
N ASN A 201 -5.59 -12.01 -3.92
CA ASN A 201 -7.00 -12.36 -3.89
C ASN A 201 -7.85 -11.14 -4.31
N THR A 202 -9.01 -11.42 -4.90
CA THR A 202 -10.04 -10.42 -5.20
C THR A 202 -11.35 -10.85 -4.55
N SER A 203 -12.33 -9.95 -4.41
CA SER A 203 -13.63 -10.30 -3.82
C SER A 203 -14.34 -11.40 -4.62
N GLU A 204 -14.20 -11.43 -5.94
CA GLU A 204 -14.81 -12.44 -6.81
C GLU A 204 -14.05 -13.78 -6.83
N ASN A 205 -12.75 -13.75 -6.50
CA ASN A 205 -11.88 -14.91 -6.60
C ASN A 205 -10.84 -14.91 -5.48
N HIS A 206 -11.22 -15.45 -4.35
CA HIS A 206 -10.33 -15.55 -3.19
C HIS A 206 -10.37 -16.94 -2.56
N LYS A 207 -9.27 -17.27 -1.90
CA LYS A 207 -9.16 -18.48 -1.08
C LYS A 207 -8.46 -18.12 0.22
N LYS A 208 -9.15 -18.29 1.34
CA LYS A 208 -8.61 -18.03 2.68
C LYS A 208 -7.32 -18.80 2.93
N GLY A 209 -6.31 -18.11 3.48
CA GLY A 209 -4.99 -18.67 3.73
C GLY A 209 -4.15 -18.87 2.47
N SER A 210 -4.53 -18.21 1.38
CA SER A 210 -3.79 -18.20 0.12
C SER A 210 -3.46 -16.76 -0.25
N ILE A 211 -2.31 -16.57 -0.87
CA ILE A 211 -1.86 -15.27 -1.41
C ILE A 211 -2.51 -14.91 -2.76
N GLY A 212 -3.54 -15.65 -3.17
CA GLY A 212 -4.28 -15.41 -4.39
C GLY A 212 -3.63 -15.97 -5.66
N LYS A 213 -4.16 -15.56 -6.80
CA LYS A 213 -3.64 -15.94 -8.12
C LYS A 213 -2.55 -14.98 -8.58
N PRO A 214 -1.58 -15.44 -9.38
CA PRO A 214 -0.64 -14.57 -10.08
C PRO A 214 -1.38 -13.50 -10.89
N LEU A 215 -0.79 -12.32 -10.97
CA LEU A 215 -1.26 -11.28 -11.87
C LEU A 215 -1.13 -11.73 -13.33
N GLU A 216 -1.97 -11.20 -14.21
CA GLU A 216 -1.98 -11.55 -15.64
C GLU A 216 -0.65 -11.26 -16.36
N ASN A 217 0.12 -10.30 -15.84
CA ASN A 217 1.44 -9.92 -16.36
C ASN A 217 2.61 -10.59 -15.63
N ALA A 218 2.36 -11.61 -14.78
CA ALA A 218 3.39 -12.32 -14.02
C ALA A 218 3.40 -13.82 -14.35
N GLU A 219 4.55 -14.31 -14.80
CA GLU A 219 4.82 -15.74 -14.94
C GLU A 219 5.54 -16.24 -13.68
N ILE A 220 5.06 -17.33 -13.08
CA ILE A 220 5.65 -17.92 -11.88
C ILE A 220 6.14 -19.32 -12.19
N ARG A 221 7.36 -19.65 -11.75
CA ARG A 221 7.93 -21.00 -11.75
C ARG A 221 8.46 -21.34 -10.36
N PHE A 222 8.43 -22.60 -10.04
CA PHE A 222 9.04 -23.15 -8.83
C PHE A 222 10.23 -24.00 -9.22
N GLU A 223 11.41 -23.66 -8.71
CA GLU A 223 12.63 -24.39 -8.99
C GLU A 223 13.47 -24.49 -7.72
N ASN A 224 13.88 -25.70 -7.33
CA ASN A 224 14.70 -25.99 -6.14
C ASN A 224 14.16 -25.35 -4.83
N GLY A 225 12.83 -25.24 -4.68
CA GLY A 225 12.20 -24.62 -3.51
C GLY A 225 12.15 -23.09 -3.54
N GLU A 226 12.57 -22.48 -4.65
CA GLU A 226 12.52 -21.04 -4.88
C GLU A 226 11.35 -20.68 -5.81
N ILE A 227 10.84 -19.45 -5.63
CA ILE A 227 9.83 -18.85 -6.49
C ILE A 227 10.54 -17.96 -7.48
N LEU A 228 10.48 -18.31 -8.76
CA LEU A 228 10.99 -17.49 -9.86
C LEU A 228 9.84 -16.71 -10.46
N VAL A 229 10.03 -15.40 -10.61
CA VAL A 229 9.01 -14.49 -11.16
C VAL A 229 9.58 -13.77 -12.36
N LYS A 230 8.80 -13.75 -13.45
CA LYS A 230 9.04 -12.92 -14.61
C LYS A 230 7.81 -12.05 -14.83
N GLY A 231 8.02 -10.75 -14.92
CA GLY A 231 6.97 -9.75 -15.18
C GLY A 231 7.40 -8.75 -16.26
N SER A 232 6.52 -7.80 -16.55
CA SER A 232 6.78 -6.66 -17.43
C SER A 232 7.37 -5.48 -16.68
#